data_31a2dea5defb47608f92b5825c1b96c5
#
_entry.id   31a2dea5defb47608f92b5825c1b96c5
#
_cell.length_a   1.000
_cell.length_b   1.000
_cell.length_c   1.000
_cell.angle_alpha   90.00
_cell.angle_beta   90.00
_cell.angle_gamma   90.00
#
_symmetry.space_group_name_H-M   'P 1'
#
loop_
_entity.id
_entity.type
_entity.pdbx_description
1 polymer ?
#
loop_
_entity_poly.entity_id
_entity_poly.type
_entity_poly.pdbx_seq_one_letter_code
_entity_poly.pdbx_strand_id
1 'polypeptide(L)'
;MRFAVILFLLVGTLQAEEIKRPAWNWYGGWKVKAESACIVHTPKTWPKLLRTVPLKADTLYQCSFSYLAPEGGLHCRGGKNSVALPAQKTFAPAKLYFKTDGDGKAELSWYTEGSLPYSAEVKDIDVEAVDGEKHAVKLDFDNDPGPFPVAFSRHVRWMRAGGDKLGTLTVVSAADHIDGGKAMRLKWDSENPPERINAVSVPVPVIPGKVYRVGGWFKADHDGKAQIIVDGGWRKGLEHWVKFNNFTVSPEWQHRSFEIEVPTAEKIIQLKSGVLTLSIGLFCGGSHELDVKGITWESVR
;
A
#
# COMPACT_ATOMS: atom_id res chain seq x y z
N MET A 1 -55.99 -34.58 -5.31
CA MET A 1 -54.72 -34.76 -4.62
C MET A 1 -53.67 -33.87 -5.29
N ARG A 2 -53.33 -32.74 -4.66
CA ARG A 2 -52.26 -31.82 -5.12
C ARG A 2 -51.09 -31.99 -4.18
N PHE A 3 -49.98 -32.50 -4.69
CA PHE A 3 -48.73 -32.59 -3.95
C PHE A 3 -48.01 -31.23 -4.03
N ALA A 4 -47.87 -30.57 -2.89
CA ALA A 4 -47.03 -29.39 -2.74
C ALA A 4 -45.59 -29.85 -2.49
N VAL A 5 -44.67 -29.52 -3.42
CA VAL A 5 -43.23 -29.71 -3.24
C VAL A 5 -42.73 -28.51 -2.48
N ILE A 6 -42.35 -28.71 -1.22
CA ILE A 6 -41.70 -27.72 -0.39
C ILE A 6 -40.20 -27.79 -0.71
N LEU A 7 -39.71 -26.78 -1.45
CA LEU A 7 -38.27 -26.59 -1.71
C LEU A 7 -37.63 -25.93 -0.49
N PHE A 8 -36.92 -26.68 0.33
CA PHE A 8 -36.06 -26.12 1.38
C PHE A 8 -34.82 -25.50 0.74
N LEU A 9 -34.84 -24.18 0.61
CA LEU A 9 -33.62 -23.40 0.36
C LEU A 9 -32.79 -23.40 1.67
N LEU A 10 -31.80 -24.26 1.73
CA LEU A 10 -30.69 -24.14 2.70
C LEU A 10 -29.88 -22.91 2.34
N VAL A 11 -30.27 -21.77 2.91
CA VAL A 11 -29.42 -20.60 2.98
C VAL A 11 -28.36 -20.95 4.04
N GLY A 12 -27.24 -21.48 3.59
CA GLY A 12 -26.06 -21.62 4.41
C GLY A 12 -25.55 -20.21 4.74
N THR A 13 -25.97 -19.67 5.87
CA THR A 13 -25.28 -18.58 6.52
C THR A 13 -23.87 -19.10 6.83
N LEU A 14 -22.90 -18.68 6.03
CA LEU A 14 -21.51 -18.70 6.43
C LEU A 14 -21.43 -17.80 7.67
N GLN A 15 -21.62 -18.41 8.86
CA GLN A 15 -21.20 -17.76 10.09
C GLN A 15 -19.71 -17.50 9.91
N ALA A 16 -19.36 -16.23 9.82
CA ALA A 16 -18.00 -15.80 10.05
C ALA A 16 -17.63 -16.37 11.42
N GLU A 17 -16.76 -17.40 11.44
CA GLU A 17 -16.21 -17.89 12.70
C GLU A 17 -15.62 -16.67 13.39
N GLU A 18 -16.21 -16.33 14.52
CA GLU A 18 -15.70 -15.29 15.40
C GLU A 18 -14.27 -15.68 15.73
N ILE A 19 -13.30 -15.05 15.06
CA ILE A 19 -11.89 -15.33 15.27
C ILE A 19 -11.63 -14.92 16.72
N LYS A 20 -11.72 -15.89 17.65
CA LYS A 20 -11.35 -15.69 19.05
C LYS A 20 -10.02 -14.98 19.06
N ARG A 21 -9.97 -13.77 19.60
CA ARG A 21 -8.78 -12.90 19.63
C ARG A 21 -7.59 -13.74 20.11
N PRO A 22 -6.69 -14.23 19.25
CA PRO A 22 -5.57 -15.02 19.69
C PRO A 22 -4.63 -14.15 20.50
N ALA A 23 -3.98 -14.77 21.47
CA ALA A 23 -3.01 -14.09 22.31
C ALA A 23 -1.93 -13.44 21.44
N TRP A 24 -1.71 -12.15 21.66
CA TRP A 24 -0.62 -11.42 21.04
C TRP A 24 0.69 -11.82 21.70
N ASN A 25 1.66 -12.25 20.92
CA ASN A 25 3.01 -12.46 21.41
C ASN A 25 3.80 -11.17 21.37
N TRP A 26 4.39 -10.82 22.51
CA TRP A 26 5.11 -9.57 22.73
C TRP A 26 6.61 -9.80 22.66
N TYR A 27 7.27 -8.99 21.86
CA TYR A 27 8.72 -8.87 21.94
C TYR A 27 9.08 -7.41 22.18
N GLY A 28 9.66 -7.12 23.36
CA GLY A 28 10.27 -5.82 23.67
C GLY A 28 9.33 -4.61 23.68
N GLY A 29 8.72 -4.30 24.79
CA GLY A 29 8.13 -2.97 25.02
C GLY A 29 6.69 -2.71 24.60
N TRP A 30 6.00 -3.65 23.93
CA TRP A 30 4.58 -3.49 23.63
C TRP A 30 3.71 -3.63 24.87
N LYS A 31 2.73 -2.74 25.00
CA LYS A 31 1.69 -2.81 26.04
C LYS A 31 0.32 -2.80 25.38
N VAL A 32 -0.61 -3.65 25.85
CA VAL A 32 -2.00 -3.58 25.39
C VAL A 32 -2.72 -2.56 26.25
N LYS A 33 -3.31 -1.58 25.60
CA LYS A 33 -4.43 -0.80 26.12
C LYS A 33 -5.72 -1.48 25.69
N ALA A 34 -6.86 -1.22 26.38
CA ALA A 34 -8.12 -1.93 26.19
C ALA A 34 -8.59 -2.06 24.72
N GLU A 35 -8.27 -1.09 23.85
CA GLU A 35 -8.71 -1.03 22.44
C GLU A 35 -7.57 -0.93 21.43
N SER A 36 -6.34 -0.78 21.88
CA SER A 36 -5.16 -0.63 21.02
C SER A 36 -3.94 -1.36 21.58
N ALA A 37 -3.06 -1.78 20.69
CA ALA A 37 -1.73 -2.24 21.05
C ALA A 37 -0.75 -1.06 20.95
N CYS A 38 0.01 -0.81 22.00
CA CYS A 38 0.96 0.30 22.06
C CYS A 38 2.39 -0.24 22.06
N ILE A 39 3.23 0.28 21.17
CA ILE A 39 4.68 0.06 21.20
C ILE A 39 5.34 1.23 21.90
N VAL A 40 6.28 0.91 22.80
CA VAL A 40 7.27 1.87 23.24
C VAL A 40 8.64 1.37 22.76
N HIS A 41 9.24 2.06 21.82
CA HIS A 41 10.59 1.76 21.38
C HIS A 41 11.59 2.23 22.41
N THR A 42 12.41 1.32 22.94
CA THR A 42 13.58 1.67 23.74
C THR A 42 14.85 1.42 22.92
N PRO A 43 15.87 2.27 22.99
CA PRO A 43 17.15 2.05 22.31
C PRO A 43 17.69 0.63 22.60
N LYS A 44 18.21 -0.04 21.59
CA LYS A 44 18.75 -1.41 21.62
C LYS A 44 17.70 -2.55 21.62
N THR A 45 16.39 -2.27 21.55
CA THR A 45 15.38 -3.30 21.35
C THR A 45 14.68 -3.09 20.02
N TRP A 46 14.27 -4.17 19.39
CA TRP A 46 13.41 -4.16 18.20
C TRP A 46 12.00 -4.58 18.65
N PRO A 47 11.20 -3.65 19.15
CA PRO A 47 9.88 -3.99 19.63
C PRO A 47 9.03 -4.44 18.45
N LYS A 48 8.53 -5.65 18.52
CA LYS A 48 7.72 -6.27 17.50
C LYS A 48 6.42 -6.78 18.12
N LEU A 49 5.30 -6.34 17.58
CA LEU A 49 4.01 -6.96 17.83
C LEU A 49 3.84 -8.07 16.80
N LEU A 50 3.66 -9.29 17.26
CA LEU A 50 3.56 -10.47 16.41
C LEU A 50 2.24 -11.18 16.65
N ARG A 51 1.57 -11.56 15.57
CA ARG A 51 0.40 -12.41 15.59
C ARG A 51 0.53 -13.47 14.49
N THR A 52 0.43 -14.75 14.87
CA THR A 52 0.23 -15.84 13.91
C THR A 52 -1.27 -16.06 13.77
N VAL A 53 -1.78 -15.99 12.56
CA VAL A 53 -3.20 -16.18 12.25
C VAL A 53 -3.35 -17.46 11.43
N PRO A 54 -4.16 -18.43 11.87
CA PRO A 54 -4.52 -19.57 11.02
C PRO A 54 -5.48 -19.09 9.93
N LEU A 55 -5.09 -19.25 8.68
CA LEU A 55 -5.82 -18.79 7.50
C LEU A 55 -5.90 -19.92 6.48
N LYS A 56 -6.66 -19.76 5.41
CA LYS A 56 -6.65 -20.72 4.29
C LYS A 56 -5.31 -20.66 3.56
N ALA A 57 -4.82 -21.80 3.12
CA ALA A 57 -3.61 -21.89 2.31
C ALA A 57 -3.78 -21.19 0.96
N ASP A 58 -2.68 -20.71 0.41
CA ASP A 58 -2.59 -20.08 -0.92
C ASP A 58 -3.62 -18.99 -1.20
N THR A 59 -4.13 -18.34 -0.16
CA THR A 59 -5.21 -17.34 -0.24
C THR A 59 -4.65 -15.94 -0.05
N LEU A 60 -5.18 -15.00 -0.85
CA LEU A 60 -4.87 -13.57 -0.71
C LEU A 60 -5.73 -12.96 0.40
N TYR A 61 -5.12 -12.16 1.26
CA TYR A 61 -5.76 -11.46 2.38
C TYR A 61 -5.46 -9.98 2.36
N GLN A 62 -6.40 -9.19 2.87
CA GLN A 62 -6.23 -7.81 3.27
C GLN A 62 -6.19 -7.74 4.80
N CYS A 63 -5.16 -7.11 5.36
CA CYS A 63 -5.14 -6.68 6.76
C CYS A 63 -5.39 -5.17 6.80
N SER A 64 -6.49 -4.76 7.41
CA SER A 64 -6.85 -3.37 7.66
C SER A 64 -6.55 -3.03 9.12
N PHE A 65 -6.06 -1.84 9.40
CA PHE A 65 -5.81 -1.35 10.76
C PHE A 65 -5.69 0.18 10.78
N SER A 66 -5.79 0.75 11.97
CA SER A 66 -5.48 2.15 12.24
C SER A 66 -4.17 2.25 13.01
N TYR A 67 -3.31 3.23 12.68
CA TYR A 67 -2.04 3.42 13.39
C TYR A 67 -1.78 4.88 13.73
N LEU A 68 -1.00 5.09 14.79
CA LEU A 68 -0.48 6.36 15.26
C LEU A 68 1.03 6.19 15.50
N ALA A 69 1.86 7.00 14.87
CA ALA A 69 3.32 6.97 15.01
C ALA A 69 3.88 8.39 14.88
N PRO A 70 3.78 9.23 15.93
CA PRO A 70 4.01 10.67 15.82
C PRO A 70 5.46 11.07 15.57
N GLU A 71 6.42 10.28 16.02
CA GLU A 71 7.86 10.61 15.99
C GLU A 71 8.66 9.82 14.95
N GLY A 72 8.03 8.83 14.31
CA GLY A 72 8.69 7.98 13.33
C GLY A 72 7.72 7.11 12.55
N GLY A 73 8.20 6.41 11.55
CA GLY A 73 7.38 5.50 10.74
C GLY A 73 7.10 4.18 11.46
N LEU A 74 6.05 3.50 11.03
CA LEU A 74 5.71 2.15 11.46
C LEU A 74 5.90 1.19 10.30
N HIS A 75 6.59 0.08 10.54
CA HIS A 75 6.67 -1.01 9.59
C HIS A 75 5.59 -2.06 9.90
N CYS A 76 4.88 -2.49 8.86
CA CYS A 76 3.94 -3.60 8.94
C CYS A 76 4.37 -4.71 7.99
N ARG A 77 4.32 -5.95 8.45
CA ARG A 77 4.60 -7.14 7.65
C ARG A 77 3.47 -8.14 7.73
N GLY A 78 3.09 -8.71 6.58
CA GLY A 78 2.18 -9.84 6.47
C GLY A 78 2.78 -10.91 5.55
N GLY A 79 3.02 -12.11 6.07
CA GLY A 79 3.70 -13.16 5.33
C GLY A 79 5.05 -12.70 4.78
N LYS A 80 5.20 -12.70 3.46
CA LYS A 80 6.43 -12.25 2.76
C LYS A 80 6.44 -10.77 2.39
N ASN A 81 5.32 -10.06 2.59
CA ASN A 81 5.16 -8.67 2.21
C ASN A 81 5.38 -7.75 3.40
N SER A 82 5.95 -6.58 3.14
CA SER A 82 6.14 -5.54 4.15
C SER A 82 5.88 -4.17 3.55
N VAL A 83 5.42 -3.25 4.39
CA VAL A 83 5.20 -1.85 4.06
C VAL A 83 5.79 -0.98 5.16
N ALA A 84 6.43 0.13 4.76
CA ALA A 84 6.82 1.20 5.66
C ALA A 84 5.75 2.29 5.58
N LEU A 85 5.14 2.58 6.72
CA LEU A 85 4.12 3.60 6.89
C LEU A 85 4.76 4.89 7.41
N PRO A 86 4.36 6.06 6.91
CA PRO A 86 4.94 7.33 7.34
C PRO A 86 4.56 7.68 8.79
N ALA A 87 5.29 8.64 9.38
CA ALA A 87 4.92 9.20 10.67
C ALA A 87 3.54 9.87 10.60
N GLN A 88 2.70 9.63 11.62
CA GLN A 88 1.35 10.20 11.73
C GLN A 88 1.09 10.68 13.16
N LYS A 89 0.64 11.92 13.29
CA LYS A 89 0.31 12.54 14.59
C LYS A 89 -1.10 12.23 15.08
N THR A 90 -1.94 11.70 14.22
CA THR A 90 -3.30 11.23 14.50
C THR A 90 -3.48 9.84 13.92
N PHE A 91 -4.47 9.08 14.39
CA PHE A 91 -4.74 7.76 13.83
C PHE A 91 -5.05 7.85 12.32
N ALA A 92 -4.31 7.08 11.54
CA ALA A 92 -4.47 6.95 10.10
C ALA A 92 -4.84 5.52 9.73
N PRO A 93 -5.81 5.29 8.82
CA PRO A 93 -6.13 3.98 8.33
C PRO A 93 -5.02 3.48 7.41
N ALA A 94 -4.68 2.20 7.51
CA ALA A 94 -3.71 1.55 6.63
C ALA A 94 -4.20 0.16 6.22
N LYS A 95 -3.69 -0.31 5.08
CA LYS A 95 -3.97 -1.64 4.54
C LYS A 95 -2.68 -2.32 4.11
N LEU A 96 -2.63 -3.63 4.32
CA LEU A 96 -1.56 -4.50 3.85
C LEU A 96 -2.18 -5.70 3.15
N TYR A 97 -1.75 -5.96 1.91
CA TYR A 97 -2.12 -7.18 1.20
C TYR A 97 -1.00 -8.22 1.29
N PHE A 98 -1.39 -9.48 1.53
CA PHE A 98 -0.44 -10.58 1.60
C PHE A 98 -1.10 -11.89 1.19
N LYS A 99 -0.30 -12.82 0.68
CA LYS A 99 -0.72 -14.17 0.37
C LYS A 99 -0.17 -15.13 1.40
N THR A 100 -1.00 -16.08 1.85
CA THR A 100 -0.56 -17.17 2.73
C THR A 100 0.26 -18.19 1.95
N ASP A 101 1.16 -18.88 2.65
CA ASP A 101 1.87 -20.04 2.13
C ASP A 101 0.95 -21.29 2.13
N GLY A 102 1.44 -22.40 1.57
CA GLY A 102 0.68 -23.64 1.44
C GLY A 102 0.29 -24.30 2.77
N ASP A 103 0.85 -23.85 3.90
CA ASP A 103 0.47 -24.31 5.25
C ASP A 103 -0.66 -23.46 5.89
N GLY A 104 -1.15 -22.43 5.19
CA GLY A 104 -2.23 -21.57 5.66
C GLY A 104 -1.87 -20.72 6.86
N LYS A 105 -0.59 -20.49 7.13
CA LYS A 105 -0.14 -19.61 8.21
C LYS A 105 0.36 -18.29 7.67
N ALA A 106 0.07 -17.21 8.39
CA ALA A 106 0.68 -15.92 8.14
C ALA A 106 1.12 -15.29 9.46
N GLU A 107 2.32 -14.74 9.42
CA GLU A 107 2.82 -13.88 10.48
C GLU A 107 2.46 -12.44 10.15
N LEU A 108 1.67 -11.82 11.01
CA LEU A 108 1.42 -10.38 10.98
C LEU A 108 2.29 -9.73 12.05
N SER A 109 3.04 -8.72 11.67
CA SER A 109 3.88 -8.01 12.63
C SER A 109 3.96 -6.52 12.34
N TRP A 110 3.98 -5.74 13.43
CA TRP A 110 4.23 -4.30 13.42
C TRP A 110 5.48 -4.05 14.24
N TYR A 111 6.35 -3.21 13.72
CA TYR A 111 7.59 -2.86 14.39
C TYR A 111 8.04 -1.45 14.00
N THR A 112 8.87 -0.87 14.84
CA THR A 112 9.44 0.45 14.63
C THR A 112 10.93 0.30 14.38
N GLU A 113 11.47 1.11 13.46
CA GLU A 113 12.92 1.19 13.20
C GLU A 113 13.45 2.57 13.60
N GLY A 114 14.60 2.60 14.23
CA GLY A 114 15.25 3.86 14.58
C GLY A 114 16.13 3.77 15.81
N SER A 115 16.93 4.80 16.01
CA SER A 115 17.86 4.93 17.15
C SER A 115 17.26 5.70 18.33
N LEU A 116 16.13 6.36 18.15
CA LEU A 116 15.46 7.17 19.16
C LEU A 116 14.27 6.43 19.77
N PRO A 117 14.00 6.61 21.07
CA PRO A 117 12.79 6.09 21.69
C PRO A 117 11.58 6.84 21.13
N TYR A 118 10.63 6.12 20.57
CA TYR A 118 9.34 6.67 20.18
C TYR A 118 8.21 5.64 20.39
N SER A 119 6.98 6.14 20.48
CA SER A 119 5.80 5.32 20.64
C SER A 119 5.02 5.20 19.33
N ALA A 120 4.43 4.04 19.11
CA ALA A 120 3.44 3.84 18.07
C ALA A 120 2.26 3.04 18.63
N GLU A 121 1.08 3.29 18.11
CA GLU A 121 -0.14 2.58 18.50
C GLU A 121 -0.77 1.97 17.25
N VAL A 122 -1.35 0.76 17.40
CA VAL A 122 -2.10 0.07 16.34
C VAL A 122 -3.41 -0.43 16.94
N LYS A 123 -4.52 -0.21 16.24
CA LYS A 123 -5.86 -0.64 16.66
C LYS A 123 -6.71 -1.05 15.46
N ASP A 124 -7.93 -1.52 15.72
CA ASP A 124 -8.93 -1.87 14.70
C ASP A 124 -8.37 -2.85 13.65
N ILE A 125 -7.63 -3.87 14.12
CA ILE A 125 -6.97 -4.82 13.21
C ILE A 125 -8.00 -5.84 12.74
N ASP A 126 -8.24 -5.87 11.44
CA ASP A 126 -9.11 -6.81 10.76
C ASP A 126 -8.37 -7.52 9.63
N VAL A 127 -8.72 -8.80 9.37
CA VAL A 127 -8.09 -9.62 8.33
C VAL A 127 -9.18 -10.34 7.56
N GLU A 128 -9.32 -10.03 6.29
CA GLU A 128 -10.33 -10.61 5.42
C GLU A 128 -9.71 -11.22 4.15
N ALA A 129 -10.32 -12.30 3.66
CA ALA A 129 -9.92 -12.90 2.38
C ALA A 129 -10.37 -11.97 1.23
N VAL A 130 -9.50 -11.80 0.24
CA VAL A 130 -9.73 -10.95 -0.93
C VAL A 130 -9.97 -11.81 -2.15
N ASP A 131 -11.09 -11.59 -2.84
CA ASP A 131 -11.30 -12.10 -4.18
C ASP A 131 -10.50 -11.25 -5.17
N GLY A 132 -9.29 -11.68 -5.48
CA GLY A 132 -8.39 -10.91 -6.33
C GLY A 132 -8.89 -10.70 -7.77
N GLU A 133 -9.91 -11.45 -8.22
CA GLU A 133 -10.51 -11.26 -9.55
C GLU A 133 -11.46 -10.07 -9.61
N LYS A 134 -12.08 -9.74 -8.46
CA LYS A 134 -13.09 -8.68 -8.36
C LYS A 134 -12.63 -7.49 -7.54
N HIS A 135 -11.46 -7.59 -6.92
CA HIS A 135 -11.00 -6.58 -6.00
C HIS A 135 -10.39 -5.39 -6.76
N ALA A 136 -11.04 -4.25 -6.66
CA ALA A 136 -10.49 -2.97 -7.09
C ALA A 136 -9.86 -2.25 -5.90
N VAL A 137 -8.64 -1.76 -6.07
CA VAL A 137 -7.97 -0.93 -5.07
C VAL A 137 -8.04 0.53 -5.52
N LYS A 138 -8.56 1.37 -4.66
CA LYS A 138 -8.49 2.83 -4.80
C LYS A 138 -7.51 3.36 -3.75
N LEU A 139 -6.44 3.97 -4.22
CA LEU A 139 -5.49 4.70 -3.39
C LEU A 139 -5.89 6.18 -3.47
N ASP A 140 -6.65 6.62 -2.49
CA ASP A 140 -7.09 8.00 -2.40
C ASP A 140 -6.54 8.64 -1.12
N PHE A 141 -6.58 9.97 -1.06
CA PHE A 141 -5.92 10.76 -0.04
C PHE A 141 -6.90 11.56 0.82
N ASP A 142 -8.21 11.48 0.53
CA ASP A 142 -9.23 12.30 1.16
C ASP A 142 -9.32 12.04 2.66
N ASN A 143 -9.10 10.80 3.08
CA ASN A 143 -9.09 10.37 4.48
C ASN A 143 -7.70 10.42 5.14
N ASP A 144 -6.67 10.81 4.42
CA ASP A 144 -5.33 10.93 5.01
C ASP A 144 -5.30 12.11 5.99
N PRO A 145 -4.87 11.90 7.24
CA PRO A 145 -4.82 12.99 8.24
C PRO A 145 -3.73 14.01 7.91
N GLY A 146 -2.82 13.69 6.96
CA GLY A 146 -1.71 14.54 6.54
C GLY A 146 -0.57 14.60 7.56
N PRO A 147 0.55 15.26 7.28
CA PRO A 147 0.89 15.84 5.98
C PRO A 147 1.39 14.82 4.96
N PHE A 148 1.57 13.55 5.34
CA PHE A 148 2.13 12.49 4.49
C PHE A 148 1.05 11.52 4.03
N PRO A 149 1.07 11.08 2.74
CA PRO A 149 0.14 10.08 2.25
C PRO A 149 0.42 8.71 2.89
N VAL A 150 -0.62 8.05 3.39
CA VAL A 150 -0.49 6.72 4.03
C VAL A 150 -0.23 5.64 2.99
N ALA A 151 -0.86 5.75 1.83
CA ALA A 151 -0.77 4.75 0.76
C ALA A 151 0.51 4.83 -0.08
N PHE A 152 1.33 5.86 0.11
CA PHE A 152 2.56 6.04 -0.64
C PHE A 152 3.72 6.44 0.26
N SER A 153 4.92 6.02 -0.12
CA SER A 153 6.17 6.45 0.50
C SER A 153 7.12 7.00 -0.57
N ARG A 154 7.99 7.90 -0.15
CA ARG A 154 9.05 8.39 -1.03
C ARG A 154 10.07 7.28 -1.26
N HIS A 155 10.37 6.97 -2.52
CA HIS A 155 11.39 5.99 -2.87
C HIS A 155 12.66 6.69 -3.38
N VAL A 156 13.73 6.54 -2.62
CA VAL A 156 15.03 7.19 -2.87
C VAL A 156 15.95 6.37 -3.78
N ARG A 157 15.59 5.12 -4.07
CA ARG A 157 16.49 4.13 -4.67
C ARG A 157 17.02 4.45 -6.08
N TRP A 158 16.39 5.39 -6.78
CA TRP A 158 16.75 5.78 -8.15
C TRP A 158 17.45 7.13 -8.25
N MET A 159 17.69 7.81 -7.13
CA MET A 159 18.39 9.07 -7.11
C MET A 159 19.89 8.81 -7.00
N ARG A 160 20.63 9.09 -8.08
CA ARG A 160 22.10 9.13 -8.04
C ARG A 160 22.52 10.28 -7.13
N ALA A 161 23.32 9.96 -6.09
CA ALA A 161 24.03 10.88 -5.19
C ALA A 161 23.18 12.01 -4.52
N GLY A 162 22.94 11.91 -3.23
CA GLY A 162 22.30 12.96 -2.41
C GLY A 162 20.79 12.88 -2.24
N GLY A 163 20.17 11.78 -2.59
CA GLY A 163 18.74 11.59 -2.82
C GLY A 163 17.77 11.91 -1.67
N ASP A 164 18.18 11.90 -0.43
CA ASP A 164 17.27 12.07 0.72
C ASP A 164 16.77 13.52 0.90
N LYS A 165 17.44 14.48 0.27
CA LYS A 165 17.13 15.91 0.43
C LYS A 165 16.41 16.53 -0.76
N LEU A 166 16.23 15.80 -1.87
CA LEU A 166 15.87 16.37 -3.15
C LEU A 166 14.38 16.39 -3.47
N GLY A 167 13.52 15.88 -2.61
CA GLY A 167 12.10 15.91 -2.90
C GLY A 167 11.23 15.64 -1.68
N THR A 168 10.01 16.17 -1.72
CA THR A 168 8.99 16.01 -0.68
C THR A 168 7.80 15.25 -1.22
N LEU A 169 7.12 14.53 -0.34
CA LEU A 169 5.87 13.83 -0.61
C LEU A 169 4.87 14.26 0.46
N THR A 170 3.81 14.93 0.06
CA THR A 170 2.83 15.50 0.98
C THR A 170 1.40 15.30 0.48
N VAL A 171 0.43 15.44 1.38
CA VAL A 171 -0.99 15.55 1.03
C VAL A 171 -1.37 17.01 0.98
N VAL A 172 -1.99 17.42 -0.11
CA VAL A 172 -2.41 18.81 -0.38
C VAL A 172 -3.90 18.88 -0.71
N SER A 173 -4.47 20.08 -0.65
CA SER A 173 -5.83 20.31 -1.15
C SER A 173 -5.84 20.25 -2.68
N ALA A 174 -6.85 19.57 -3.24
CA ALA A 174 -7.16 19.53 -4.67
C ALA A 174 -8.48 20.27 -4.95
N ALA A 175 -8.65 21.47 -4.39
CA ALA A 175 -9.88 22.24 -4.47
C ALA A 175 -10.27 22.60 -5.90
N ASP A 176 -9.32 22.66 -6.81
CA ASP A 176 -9.49 22.93 -8.24
C ASP A 176 -9.77 21.67 -9.09
N HIS A 177 -9.76 20.48 -8.49
CA HIS A 177 -10.25 19.27 -9.14
C HIS A 177 -11.79 19.25 -9.13
N ILE A 178 -12.40 18.68 -10.17
CA ILE A 178 -13.87 18.62 -10.32
C ILE A 178 -14.58 18.02 -9.10
N ASP A 179 -13.95 17.03 -8.44
CA ASP A 179 -14.49 16.40 -7.24
C ASP A 179 -13.93 17.01 -5.94
N GLY A 180 -13.10 18.06 -6.02
CA GLY A 180 -12.42 18.64 -4.86
C GLY A 180 -11.55 17.64 -4.11
N GLY A 181 -11.48 17.77 -2.76
CA GLY A 181 -10.81 16.82 -1.87
C GLY A 181 -9.30 17.01 -1.75
N LYS A 182 -8.56 15.91 -1.57
CA LYS A 182 -7.10 15.94 -1.39
C LYS A 182 -6.37 15.19 -2.50
N ALA A 183 -5.12 15.56 -2.72
CA ALA A 183 -4.19 14.91 -3.64
C ALA A 183 -2.86 14.63 -2.96
N MET A 184 -2.12 13.67 -3.46
CA MET A 184 -0.71 13.49 -3.14
C MET A 184 0.11 14.43 -4.01
N ARG A 185 0.97 15.25 -3.41
CA ARG A 185 1.94 16.09 -4.11
C ARG A 185 3.33 15.52 -3.99
N LEU A 186 3.94 15.29 -5.13
CA LEU A 186 5.34 14.97 -5.30
C LEU A 186 6.05 16.23 -5.78
N LYS A 187 7.02 16.75 -5.01
CA LYS A 187 7.73 18.01 -5.31
C LYS A 187 9.22 17.82 -5.12
N TRP A 188 10.02 18.45 -5.98
CA TRP A 188 11.45 18.59 -5.77
C TRP A 188 11.86 20.07 -5.66
N ASP A 189 12.86 20.32 -4.79
CA ASP A 189 13.33 21.67 -4.45
C ASP A 189 14.87 21.67 -4.49
N SER A 190 15.48 21.58 -5.64
CA SER A 190 16.95 21.58 -5.76
C SER A 190 17.41 22.37 -6.98
N GLU A 191 18.48 23.12 -6.83
CA GLU A 191 19.16 23.75 -7.97
C GLU A 191 19.71 22.72 -8.96
N ASN A 192 20.00 21.51 -8.47
CA ASN A 192 20.43 20.36 -9.27
C ASN A 192 19.36 19.27 -9.25
N PRO A 193 18.36 19.35 -10.14
CA PRO A 193 17.29 18.38 -10.15
C PRO A 193 17.80 16.96 -10.43
N PRO A 194 17.26 15.93 -9.76
CA PRO A 194 17.46 14.57 -10.17
C PRO A 194 16.80 14.34 -11.54
N GLU A 195 17.18 13.30 -12.24
CA GLU A 195 16.48 12.93 -13.48
C GLU A 195 14.97 12.70 -13.19
N ARG A 196 14.68 12.08 -12.07
CA ARG A 196 13.32 11.71 -11.69
C ARG A 196 13.19 11.54 -10.18
N ILE A 197 12.02 11.92 -9.64
CA ILE A 197 11.57 11.58 -8.29
C ILE A 197 10.37 10.63 -8.35
N ASN A 198 10.23 9.73 -7.37
CA ASN A 198 9.17 8.73 -7.34
C ASN A 198 8.52 8.65 -5.96
N ALA A 199 7.20 8.39 -5.97
CA ALA A 199 6.46 7.88 -4.83
C ALA A 199 6.08 6.41 -5.10
N VAL A 200 6.26 5.54 -4.12
CA VAL A 200 5.95 4.10 -4.22
C VAL A 200 4.76 3.78 -3.33
N SER A 201 3.77 3.10 -3.91
CA SER A 201 2.57 2.70 -3.18
C SER A 201 2.86 1.60 -2.16
N VAL A 202 1.94 1.44 -1.21
CA VAL A 202 1.77 0.17 -0.51
C VAL A 202 1.53 -0.95 -1.53
N PRO A 203 1.88 -2.21 -1.22
CA PRO A 203 1.60 -3.33 -2.12
C PRO A 203 0.12 -3.42 -2.49
N VAL A 204 -0.20 -3.64 -3.76
CA VAL A 204 -1.55 -3.87 -4.28
C VAL A 204 -1.70 -5.33 -4.72
N PRO A 205 -2.89 -5.93 -4.58
CA PRO A 205 -3.11 -7.33 -4.91
C PRO A 205 -3.02 -7.58 -6.42
N VAL A 206 -2.49 -8.73 -6.80
CA VAL A 206 -2.36 -9.15 -8.19
C VAL A 206 -2.55 -10.66 -8.34
N ILE A 207 -3.21 -11.04 -9.42
CA ILE A 207 -3.28 -12.43 -9.90
C ILE A 207 -2.42 -12.51 -11.16
N PRO A 208 -1.37 -13.33 -11.17
CA PRO A 208 -0.57 -13.56 -12.37
C PRO A 208 -1.42 -14.05 -13.55
N GLY A 209 -1.13 -13.56 -14.74
CA GLY A 209 -1.84 -13.89 -15.98
C GLY A 209 -3.09 -13.05 -16.27
N LYS A 210 -3.46 -12.14 -15.39
CA LYS A 210 -4.61 -11.23 -15.59
C LYS A 210 -4.18 -9.89 -16.16
N VAL A 211 -5.14 -9.19 -16.76
CA VAL A 211 -4.98 -7.81 -17.22
C VAL A 211 -5.57 -6.85 -16.21
N TYR A 212 -4.81 -5.86 -15.83
CA TYR A 212 -5.20 -4.81 -14.89
C TYR A 212 -5.21 -3.45 -15.57
N ARG A 213 -6.15 -2.61 -15.15
CA ARG A 213 -6.15 -1.19 -15.47
C ARG A 213 -5.61 -0.41 -14.29
N VAL A 214 -4.59 0.41 -14.52
CA VAL A 214 -4.10 1.39 -13.57
C VAL A 214 -4.36 2.79 -14.13
N GLY A 215 -4.87 3.69 -13.29
CA GLY A 215 -5.17 5.05 -13.72
C GLY A 215 -5.32 6.00 -12.55
N GLY A 216 -5.46 7.28 -12.87
CA GLY A 216 -5.66 8.35 -11.91
C GLY A 216 -5.67 9.72 -12.58
N TRP A 217 -5.85 10.76 -11.77
CA TRP A 217 -5.78 12.13 -12.18
C TRP A 217 -4.42 12.74 -11.84
N PHE A 218 -3.87 13.49 -12.78
CA PHE A 218 -2.55 14.09 -12.70
C PHE A 218 -2.58 15.56 -13.11
N LYS A 219 -1.88 16.37 -12.34
CA LYS A 219 -1.68 17.80 -12.61
C LYS A 219 -0.26 18.17 -12.23
N ALA A 220 0.42 18.98 -13.03
CA ALA A 220 1.76 19.48 -12.75
C ALA A 220 1.75 21.02 -12.68
N ASP A 221 2.80 21.62 -12.17
CA ASP A 221 2.98 23.08 -12.17
C ASP A 221 3.30 23.65 -13.56
N HIS A 222 3.91 22.83 -14.43
CA HIS A 222 4.25 23.16 -15.82
C HIS A 222 4.08 21.93 -16.72
N ASP A 223 4.12 22.16 -18.04
CA ASP A 223 4.17 21.06 -19.00
C ASP A 223 5.42 20.20 -18.78
N GLY A 224 5.22 18.90 -18.70
CA GLY A 224 6.28 17.99 -18.37
C GLY A 224 5.96 16.53 -18.68
N LYS A 225 6.73 15.65 -18.10
CA LYS A 225 6.56 14.18 -18.23
C LYS A 225 6.43 13.53 -16.86
N ALA A 226 5.48 12.61 -16.77
CA ALA A 226 5.30 11.75 -15.62
C ALA A 226 5.28 10.27 -16.05
N GLN A 227 5.28 9.39 -15.08
CA GLN A 227 5.36 7.96 -15.32
C GLN A 227 4.56 7.19 -14.25
N ILE A 228 3.86 6.15 -14.67
CA ILE A 228 3.41 5.08 -13.78
C ILE A 228 4.28 3.85 -14.04
N ILE A 229 4.87 3.33 -12.98
CA ILE A 229 5.66 2.10 -13.00
C ILE A 229 4.90 1.05 -12.22
N VAL A 230 4.76 -0.12 -12.82
CA VAL A 230 4.24 -1.31 -12.13
C VAL A 230 5.41 -2.26 -11.93
N ASP A 231 5.71 -2.57 -10.68
CA ASP A 231 6.92 -3.30 -10.28
C ASP A 231 6.56 -4.55 -9.48
N GLY A 232 6.93 -5.71 -9.99
CA GLY A 232 6.81 -7.01 -9.33
C GLY A 232 7.83 -7.24 -8.20
N GLY A 233 8.67 -6.25 -7.92
CA GLY A 233 9.73 -6.32 -6.93
C GLY A 233 11.03 -6.89 -7.51
N TRP A 234 12.14 -6.38 -6.99
CA TRP A 234 13.49 -6.83 -7.38
C TRP A 234 14.06 -7.78 -6.32
N ARG A 235 14.58 -8.91 -6.77
CA ARG A 235 15.40 -9.80 -5.95
C ARG A 235 16.68 -10.19 -6.71
N LYS A 236 17.81 -10.15 -6.01
CA LYS A 236 19.11 -10.53 -6.60
C LYS A 236 19.02 -11.97 -7.14
N GLY A 237 19.41 -12.15 -8.42
CA GLY A 237 19.44 -13.43 -9.08
C GLY A 237 18.12 -13.90 -9.71
N LEU A 238 17.06 -13.07 -9.67
CA LEU A 238 15.78 -13.33 -10.31
C LEU A 238 15.50 -12.32 -11.43
N GLU A 239 14.73 -12.73 -12.42
CA GLU A 239 14.27 -11.85 -13.47
C GLU A 239 13.35 -10.77 -12.89
N HIS A 240 13.68 -9.51 -13.16
CA HIS A 240 12.91 -8.37 -12.70
C HIS A 240 11.85 -7.99 -13.73
N TRP A 241 10.59 -8.15 -13.36
CA TRP A 241 9.48 -7.69 -14.17
C TRP A 241 9.06 -6.29 -13.75
N VAL A 242 9.10 -5.37 -14.72
CA VAL A 242 8.67 -3.99 -14.52
C VAL A 242 8.02 -3.48 -15.82
N LYS A 243 6.94 -2.70 -15.67
CA LYS A 243 6.30 -2.00 -16.78
C LYS A 243 6.33 -0.50 -16.52
N PHE A 244 6.76 0.24 -17.55
CA PHE A 244 6.88 1.69 -17.54
C PHE A 244 5.83 2.27 -18.48
N ASN A 245 5.01 3.20 -17.98
CA ASN A 245 4.03 3.93 -18.76
C ASN A 245 4.31 5.43 -18.62
N ASN A 246 4.94 6.02 -19.65
CA ASN A 246 5.27 7.43 -19.71
C ASN A 246 4.12 8.22 -20.33
N PHE A 247 3.84 9.40 -19.80
CA PHE A 247 2.82 10.32 -20.31
C PHE A 247 3.18 11.76 -20.04
N THR A 248 2.52 12.67 -20.79
CA THR A 248 2.65 14.11 -20.57
C THR A 248 1.69 14.56 -19.47
N VAL A 249 2.11 15.57 -18.73
CA VAL A 249 1.35 16.28 -17.70
C VAL A 249 1.37 17.77 -17.99
N SER A 250 0.37 18.50 -17.51
CA SER A 250 0.19 19.94 -17.69
C SER A 250 -0.39 20.57 -16.43
N PRO A 251 -0.51 21.91 -16.37
CA PRO A 251 -1.17 22.61 -15.25
C PRO A 251 -2.66 22.31 -15.07
N GLU A 252 -3.27 21.57 -15.97
CA GLU A 252 -4.65 21.11 -15.87
C GLU A 252 -4.75 19.68 -15.41
N TRP A 253 -5.79 19.34 -14.64
CA TRP A 253 -6.07 17.97 -14.25
C TRP A 253 -6.42 17.11 -15.46
N GLN A 254 -5.67 16.02 -15.66
CA GLN A 254 -5.86 15.08 -16.76
C GLN A 254 -5.94 13.66 -16.20
N HIS A 255 -6.99 12.94 -16.62
CA HIS A 255 -7.06 11.53 -16.33
C HIS A 255 -6.15 10.73 -17.27
N ARG A 256 -5.36 9.82 -16.70
CA ARG A 256 -4.53 8.86 -17.45
C ARG A 256 -4.84 7.45 -16.98
N SER A 257 -4.91 6.53 -17.94
CA SER A 257 -5.22 5.13 -17.65
C SER A 257 -4.49 4.22 -18.64
N PHE A 258 -3.98 3.09 -18.13
CA PHE A 258 -3.21 2.11 -18.90
C PHE A 258 -3.63 0.70 -18.54
N GLU A 259 -3.69 -0.19 -19.54
CA GLU A 259 -3.87 -1.61 -19.31
C GLU A 259 -2.51 -2.32 -19.29
N ILE A 260 -2.37 -3.24 -18.35
CA ILE A 260 -1.12 -3.93 -18.07
C ILE A 260 -1.42 -5.41 -17.91
N GLU A 261 -0.89 -6.22 -18.81
CA GLU A 261 -0.91 -7.67 -18.68
C GLU A 261 0.19 -8.11 -17.71
N VAL A 262 -0.23 -8.74 -16.62
CA VAL A 262 0.67 -9.28 -15.60
C VAL A 262 1.09 -10.68 -16.05
N PRO A 263 2.40 -10.99 -16.15
CA PRO A 263 2.85 -12.31 -16.60
C PRO A 263 2.48 -13.39 -15.58
N THR A 264 2.49 -14.64 -16.02
CA THR A 264 2.25 -15.79 -15.14
C THR A 264 3.34 -15.92 -14.07
N ALA A 265 2.98 -16.44 -12.90
CA ALA A 265 3.91 -16.63 -11.78
C ALA A 265 5.05 -17.61 -12.08
N GLU A 266 4.89 -18.48 -13.09
CA GLU A 266 5.92 -19.40 -13.55
C GLU A 266 7.11 -18.64 -14.14
N LYS A 267 6.84 -17.52 -14.82
CA LYS A 267 7.88 -16.66 -15.42
C LYS A 267 8.51 -15.72 -14.41
N ILE A 268 7.76 -15.33 -13.37
CA ILE A 268 8.22 -14.30 -12.41
C ILE A 268 7.89 -14.72 -10.99
N ILE A 269 8.88 -15.27 -10.32
CA ILE A 269 8.74 -15.80 -8.95
C ILE A 269 8.26 -14.74 -7.94
N GLN A 270 8.60 -13.45 -8.15
CA GLN A 270 8.17 -12.37 -7.26
C GLN A 270 6.64 -12.26 -7.16
N LEU A 271 5.92 -12.55 -8.25
CA LEU A 271 4.45 -12.49 -8.28
C LEU A 271 3.78 -13.60 -7.49
N LYS A 272 4.51 -14.61 -7.04
CA LYS A 272 4.00 -15.64 -6.11
C LYS A 272 3.55 -15.06 -4.77
N SER A 273 4.01 -13.86 -4.42
CA SER A 273 3.53 -13.16 -3.22
C SER A 273 2.10 -12.62 -3.34
N GLY A 274 1.51 -12.66 -4.54
CA GLY A 274 0.17 -12.16 -4.81
C GLY A 274 0.03 -10.63 -4.76
N VAL A 275 1.15 -9.90 -4.78
CA VAL A 275 1.17 -8.43 -4.73
C VAL A 275 2.27 -7.86 -5.63
N LEU A 276 2.07 -6.59 -5.99
CA LEU A 276 3.08 -5.74 -6.63
C LEU A 276 3.01 -4.32 -6.07
N THR A 277 3.92 -3.45 -6.48
CA THR A 277 3.91 -2.03 -6.11
C THR A 277 3.71 -1.14 -7.33
N LEU A 278 3.04 0.00 -7.12
CA LEU A 278 2.93 1.06 -8.10
C LEU A 278 3.92 2.17 -7.73
N SER A 279 4.61 2.72 -8.72
CA SER A 279 5.41 3.93 -8.53
C SER A 279 4.90 5.04 -9.44
N ILE A 280 4.71 6.22 -8.87
CA ILE A 280 4.41 7.43 -9.61
C ILE A 280 5.67 8.27 -9.68
N GLY A 281 6.15 8.56 -10.89
CA GLY A 281 7.36 9.30 -11.12
C GLY A 281 7.12 10.63 -11.84
N LEU A 282 7.82 11.68 -11.40
CA LEU A 282 7.93 12.95 -12.10
C LEU A 282 9.35 13.08 -12.68
N PHE A 283 9.45 13.35 -13.98
CA PHE A 283 10.72 13.73 -14.62
C PHE A 283 10.99 15.22 -14.37
N CYS A 284 12.09 15.52 -13.72
CA CYS A 284 12.41 16.85 -13.23
C CYS A 284 12.95 17.82 -14.29
N GLY A 285 12.81 17.52 -15.58
CA GLY A 285 13.30 18.35 -16.67
C GLY A 285 12.34 19.44 -17.15
N GLY A 286 11.09 19.46 -16.67
CA GLY A 286 10.07 20.43 -17.11
C GLY A 286 9.16 20.92 -16.00
N SER A 287 8.87 20.09 -15.01
CA SER A 287 7.98 20.39 -13.89
C SER A 287 8.68 20.20 -12.56
N HIS A 288 8.27 20.95 -11.53
CA HIS A 288 8.79 20.85 -10.17
C HIS A 288 7.83 20.12 -9.23
N GLU A 289 6.55 20.11 -9.57
CA GLU A 289 5.48 19.52 -8.77
C GLU A 289 4.58 18.64 -9.62
N LEU A 290 4.11 17.54 -9.00
CA LEU A 290 3.10 16.66 -9.57
C LEU A 290 2.06 16.34 -8.51
N ASP A 291 0.83 16.75 -8.75
CA ASP A 291 -0.33 16.40 -7.96
C ASP A 291 -0.99 15.15 -8.57
N VAL A 292 -1.34 14.21 -7.71
CA VAL A 292 -1.92 12.92 -8.09
C VAL A 292 -3.14 12.66 -7.23
N LYS A 293 -4.27 12.28 -7.85
CA LYS A 293 -5.52 11.99 -7.16
C LYS A 293 -6.16 10.71 -7.68
N GLY A 294 -6.75 9.94 -6.75
CA GLY A 294 -7.63 8.81 -7.07
C GLY A 294 -6.96 7.73 -7.92
N ILE A 295 -5.79 7.24 -7.51
CA ILE A 295 -5.15 6.12 -8.19
C ILE A 295 -5.99 4.86 -8.01
N THR A 296 -6.34 4.22 -9.13
CA THR A 296 -7.09 2.97 -9.18
C THR A 296 -6.23 1.85 -9.72
N TRP A 297 -6.44 0.65 -9.21
CA TRP A 297 -5.90 -0.61 -9.68
C TRP A 297 -7.03 -1.64 -9.71
N GLU A 298 -7.43 -2.11 -10.87
CA GLU A 298 -8.57 -3.01 -11.02
C GLU A 298 -8.33 -4.07 -12.08
N SER A 299 -8.80 -5.30 -11.87
CA SER A 299 -8.80 -6.36 -12.87
C SER A 299 -9.82 -6.03 -13.94
N VAL A 300 -9.47 -6.15 -15.21
CA VAL A 300 -10.36 -5.90 -16.35
C VAL A 300 -10.67 -7.15 -17.18
N ARG A 301 -9.84 -8.20 -17.07
CA ARG A 301 -10.04 -9.52 -17.69
C ARG A 301 -8.97 -10.55 -17.23
#